data_40337ffeeceba15cbf58cfc7776c58f3
#
_entry.id   40337ffeeceba15cbf58cfc7776c58f3
#
_cell.length_a   1.000
_cell.length_b   1.000
_cell.length_c   1.000
_cell.angle_alpha   90.00
_cell.angle_beta   90.00
_cell.angle_gamma   90.00
#
_symmetry.space_group_name_H-M   'P 1'
#
loop_
_entity.id
_entity.type
_entity.pdbx_description
1 polymer ?
#
loop_
_entity_poly.entity_id
_entity_poly.type
_entity_poly.pdbx_seq_one_letter_code
_entity_poly.pdbx_strand_id
1 'polypeptide(L)'
;MRAGLLAATHPIGLFSDADLSTPIDDAPRLIEPIAAGEVDVAFGSRALDRRLIGNRQPWRREQGGRVFNLVVRVATGLPFWDTQCGFKAFRLDVCRPILERAQTEGFGFDVELLYLAWRAKLRMREIPVHWNHFDGSKVSFFRDSLRMFGEVVALRSRG
;
A
#
# COMPACT_ATOMS: atom_id res chain seq x y z
N MET A 1 8.64 2.46 9.05
CA MET A 1 7.37 3.05 8.58
C MET A 1 6.31 3.05 9.67
N ARG A 2 5.93 1.90 10.25
CA ARG A 2 4.97 1.78 11.38
C ARG A 2 5.28 2.73 12.54
N ALA A 3 6.53 2.76 13.01
CA ALA A 3 6.94 3.66 14.08
C ALA A 3 6.70 5.15 13.78
N GLY A 4 6.91 5.56 12.54
CA GLY A 4 6.64 6.94 12.12
C GLY A 4 5.14 7.29 12.15
N LEU A 5 4.28 6.38 11.68
CA LEU A 5 2.83 6.58 11.75
C LEU A 5 2.31 6.59 13.20
N LEU A 6 2.87 5.75 14.08
CA LEU A 6 2.51 5.73 15.50
C LEU A 6 2.99 6.99 16.26
N ALA A 7 4.12 7.56 15.85
CA ALA A 7 4.67 8.78 16.43
C ALA A 7 4.01 10.06 15.87
N ALA A 8 3.25 9.96 14.79
CA ALA A 8 2.58 11.12 14.20
C ALA A 8 1.48 11.68 15.14
N THR A 9 1.45 13.01 15.26
CA THR A 9 0.54 13.72 16.17
C THR A 9 -0.66 14.33 15.44
N HIS A 10 -0.64 14.42 14.11
CA HIS A 10 -1.72 14.95 13.30
C HIS A 10 -2.81 13.88 13.06
N PRO A 11 -4.06 14.29 12.77
CA PRO A 11 -5.16 13.35 12.57
C PRO A 11 -4.95 12.41 11.39
N ILE A 12 -4.23 12.84 10.35
CA ILE A 12 -3.96 12.07 9.14
C ILE A 12 -2.45 11.86 9.01
N GLY A 13 -2.04 10.61 8.88
CA GLY A 13 -0.67 10.20 8.59
C GLY A 13 -0.58 9.71 7.15
N LEU A 14 0.38 10.25 6.40
CA LEU A 14 0.71 9.78 5.05
C LEU A 14 2.15 9.25 5.04
N PHE A 15 2.36 8.14 4.38
CA PHE A 15 3.69 7.71 4.03
C PHE A 15 3.90 7.57 2.52
N SER A 16 5.11 7.81 2.09
CA SER A 16 5.57 7.65 0.72
C SER A 16 6.84 6.81 0.68
N ASP A 17 7.05 6.07 -0.41
CA ASP A 17 8.35 5.48 -0.70
C ASP A 17 9.42 6.57 -0.77
N ALA A 18 10.62 6.25 -0.29
CA ALA A 18 11.73 7.22 -0.18
C ALA A 18 12.26 7.71 -1.54
N ASP A 19 12.00 6.96 -2.62
CA ASP A 19 12.39 7.32 -3.98
C ASP A 19 11.41 8.30 -4.66
N LEU A 20 10.29 8.63 -3.97
CA LEU A 20 9.24 9.50 -4.47
C LEU A 20 8.72 9.09 -5.86
N SER A 21 8.68 7.78 -6.12
CA SER A 21 8.09 7.23 -7.35
C SER A 21 6.67 7.74 -7.59
N THR A 22 5.90 7.98 -6.52
CA THR A 22 4.68 8.79 -6.55
C THR A 22 5.01 10.20 -6.09
N PRO A 23 4.78 11.24 -6.92
CA PRO A 23 5.02 12.62 -6.54
C PRO A 23 4.23 13.02 -5.31
N ILE A 24 4.83 13.83 -4.43
CA ILE A 24 4.15 14.33 -3.23
C ILE A 24 2.94 15.20 -3.56
N ASP A 25 2.92 15.79 -4.74
CA ASP A 25 1.80 16.59 -5.26
C ASP A 25 0.49 15.80 -5.40
N ASP A 26 0.56 14.47 -5.41
CA ASP A 26 -0.62 13.60 -5.35
C ASP A 26 -1.16 13.39 -3.92
N ALA A 27 -0.48 13.88 -2.87
CA ALA A 27 -0.92 13.74 -1.49
C ALA A 27 -2.34 14.27 -1.23
N PRO A 28 -2.77 15.42 -1.77
CA PRO A 28 -4.14 15.89 -1.60
C PRO A 28 -5.19 14.89 -2.05
N ARG A 29 -4.94 14.12 -3.12
CA ARG A 29 -5.87 13.07 -3.61
C ARG A 29 -6.20 12.02 -2.55
N LEU A 30 -5.25 11.70 -1.68
CA LEU A 30 -5.43 10.74 -0.59
C LEU A 30 -5.93 11.39 0.70
N ILE A 31 -5.47 12.60 0.97
CA ILE A 31 -5.77 13.32 2.22
C ILE A 31 -7.19 13.88 2.21
N GLU A 32 -7.63 14.48 1.10
CA GLU A 32 -8.93 15.14 1.00
C GLU A 32 -10.12 14.22 1.34
N PRO A 33 -10.24 12.99 0.79
CA PRO A 33 -11.36 12.12 1.13
C PRO A 33 -11.33 11.64 2.59
N ILE A 34 -10.13 11.58 3.22
CA ILE A 34 -10.02 11.28 4.65
C ILE A 34 -10.45 12.50 5.48
N ALA A 35 -9.98 13.69 5.12
CA ALA A 35 -10.34 14.94 5.80
C ALA A 35 -11.85 15.25 5.70
N ALA A 36 -12.46 14.90 4.55
CA ALA A 36 -13.91 14.99 4.36
C ALA A 36 -14.71 13.92 5.13
N GLY A 37 -14.03 12.97 5.79
CA GLY A 37 -14.67 11.87 6.51
C GLY A 37 -15.32 10.81 5.61
N GLU A 38 -14.99 10.78 4.33
CA GLU A 38 -15.54 9.81 3.38
C GLU A 38 -14.93 8.42 3.57
N VAL A 39 -13.62 8.37 3.84
CA VAL A 39 -12.85 7.15 4.05
C VAL A 39 -11.93 7.27 5.26
N ASP A 40 -11.47 6.13 5.75
CA ASP A 40 -10.54 6.01 6.87
C ASP A 40 -9.12 5.70 6.40
N VAL A 41 -9.01 5.05 5.24
CA VAL A 41 -7.74 4.72 4.57
C VAL A 41 -7.86 5.02 3.08
N ALA A 42 -6.90 5.78 2.55
CA ALA A 42 -6.75 6.04 1.13
C ALA A 42 -5.35 5.61 0.68
N PHE A 43 -5.24 4.97 -0.47
CA PHE A 43 -3.94 4.53 -0.97
C PHE A 43 -3.86 4.60 -2.49
N GLY A 44 -2.64 4.86 -2.96
CA GLY A 44 -2.34 5.01 -4.37
C GLY A 44 -2.44 3.69 -5.14
N SER A 45 -2.78 3.78 -6.41
CA SER A 45 -2.83 2.65 -7.33
C SER A 45 -2.21 3.00 -8.67
N ARG A 46 -1.30 2.13 -9.13
CA ARG A 46 -0.71 2.14 -10.47
C ARG A 46 -1.55 1.36 -11.49
N ALA A 47 -2.55 0.65 -10.98
CA ALA A 47 -3.36 -0.27 -11.79
C ALA A 47 -4.63 0.39 -12.34
N LEU A 48 -5.22 1.35 -11.63
CA LEU A 48 -6.54 1.94 -11.95
C LEU A 48 -6.51 2.86 -13.16
N ASP A 49 -5.47 3.68 -13.32
CA ASP A 49 -5.32 4.55 -14.48
C ASP A 49 -3.87 4.53 -15.00
N ARG A 50 -3.66 3.81 -16.09
CA ARG A 50 -2.34 3.66 -16.71
C ARG A 50 -1.82 4.92 -17.40
N ARG A 51 -2.66 5.92 -17.62
CA ARG A 51 -2.27 7.21 -18.23
C ARG A 51 -1.41 8.03 -17.25
N LEU A 52 -1.53 7.76 -15.96
CA LEU A 52 -0.76 8.41 -14.90
C LEU A 52 0.64 7.79 -14.70
N ILE A 53 0.96 6.72 -15.43
CA ILE A 53 2.29 6.10 -15.38
C ILE A 53 3.19 6.80 -16.41
N GLY A 54 4.15 7.57 -15.93
CA GLY A 54 5.15 8.25 -16.76
C GLY A 54 6.21 7.27 -17.27
N ASN A 55 7.31 7.09 -16.56
CA ASN A 55 8.33 6.10 -16.91
C ASN A 55 7.84 4.69 -16.55
N ARG A 56 7.72 3.84 -17.57
CA ARG A 56 7.25 2.46 -17.38
C ARG A 56 8.38 1.54 -16.93
N GLN A 57 8.05 0.61 -16.07
CA GLN A 57 8.95 -0.51 -15.74
C GLN A 57 9.16 -1.43 -16.97
N PRO A 58 10.29 -2.18 -17.02
CA PRO A 58 10.44 -3.27 -17.96
C PRO A 58 9.24 -4.21 -17.91
N TRP A 59 8.73 -4.62 -19.08
CA TRP A 59 7.51 -5.42 -19.22
C TRP A 59 7.47 -6.66 -18.29
N ARG A 60 8.59 -7.37 -18.16
CA ARG A 60 8.68 -8.55 -17.28
C ARG A 60 8.41 -8.22 -15.82
N ARG A 61 8.89 -7.08 -15.35
CA ARG A 61 8.71 -6.63 -13.97
C ARG A 61 7.26 -6.17 -13.73
N GLU A 62 6.67 -5.53 -14.71
CA GLU A 62 5.27 -5.13 -14.66
C GLU A 62 4.34 -6.36 -14.59
N GLN A 63 4.56 -7.38 -15.43
CA GLN A 63 3.77 -8.60 -15.41
C GLN A 63 3.94 -9.37 -14.08
N GLY A 64 5.17 -9.46 -13.58
CA GLY A 64 5.42 -10.06 -12.27
C GLY A 64 4.68 -9.36 -11.14
N GLY A 65 4.64 -8.03 -11.13
CA GLY A 65 3.85 -7.25 -10.15
C GLY A 65 2.36 -7.54 -10.23
N ARG A 66 1.80 -7.67 -11.45
CA ARG A 66 0.38 -8.04 -11.65
C ARG A 66 0.05 -9.43 -11.13
N VAL A 67 0.89 -10.42 -11.47
CA VAL A 67 0.74 -11.78 -10.96
C VAL A 67 0.82 -11.80 -9.45
N PHE A 68 1.77 -11.09 -8.87
CA PHE A 68 1.90 -10.99 -7.42
C PHE A 68 0.65 -10.36 -6.77
N ASN A 69 0.15 -9.24 -7.30
CA ASN A 69 -1.09 -8.63 -6.79
C ASN A 69 -2.30 -9.59 -6.90
N LEU A 70 -2.40 -10.36 -7.98
CA LEU A 70 -3.43 -11.38 -8.10
C LEU A 70 -3.32 -12.44 -7.00
N VAL A 71 -2.11 -12.92 -6.73
CA VAL A 71 -1.84 -13.89 -5.65
C VAL A 71 -2.21 -13.30 -4.30
N VAL A 72 -1.84 -12.06 -4.01
CA VAL A 72 -2.21 -11.35 -2.77
C VAL A 72 -3.73 -11.28 -2.63
N ARG A 73 -4.45 -10.90 -3.68
CA ARG A 73 -5.92 -10.82 -3.68
C ARG A 73 -6.57 -12.17 -3.38
N VAL A 74 -6.12 -13.23 -4.02
CA VAL A 74 -6.64 -14.58 -3.79
C VAL A 74 -6.32 -15.06 -2.37
N ALA A 75 -5.11 -14.81 -1.88
CA ALA A 75 -4.68 -15.23 -0.55
C ALA A 75 -5.37 -14.45 0.59
N THR A 76 -5.61 -13.15 0.41
CA THR A 76 -6.16 -12.28 1.46
C THR A 76 -7.66 -11.99 1.32
N GLY A 77 -8.21 -12.16 0.12
CA GLY A 77 -9.59 -11.73 -0.19
C GLY A 77 -9.75 -10.22 -0.36
N LEU A 78 -8.64 -9.46 -0.42
CA LEU A 78 -8.69 -8.02 -0.64
C LEU A 78 -9.24 -7.69 -2.05
N PRO A 79 -10.21 -6.77 -2.19
CA PRO A 79 -10.81 -6.42 -3.47
C PRO A 79 -10.00 -5.38 -4.28
N PHE A 80 -8.76 -5.09 -3.88
CA PHE A 80 -7.94 -4.01 -4.42
C PHE A 80 -6.97 -4.50 -5.48
N TRP A 81 -6.64 -3.63 -6.45
CA TRP A 81 -5.79 -3.96 -7.59
C TRP A 81 -4.30 -3.72 -7.34
N ASP A 82 -3.95 -2.74 -6.49
CA ASP A 82 -2.56 -2.42 -6.16
C ASP A 82 -2.36 -2.22 -4.66
N THR A 83 -2.08 -3.29 -3.96
CA THR A 83 -1.85 -3.25 -2.50
C THR A 83 -0.45 -2.78 -2.12
N GLN A 84 0.47 -2.68 -3.09
CA GLN A 84 1.90 -2.43 -2.85
C GLN A 84 2.40 -1.07 -3.33
N CYS A 85 1.51 -0.16 -3.74
CA CYS A 85 1.90 1.22 -3.98
C CYS A 85 2.31 1.85 -2.64
N GLY A 86 3.57 2.25 -2.51
CA GLY A 86 4.11 2.87 -1.30
C GLY A 86 3.68 4.32 -1.10
N PHE A 87 2.40 4.60 -1.33
CA PHE A 87 1.79 5.92 -1.13
C PHE A 87 0.42 5.73 -0.48
N LYS A 88 0.35 5.89 0.84
CA LYS A 88 -0.84 5.55 1.63
C LYS A 88 -1.09 6.57 2.73
N ALA A 89 -2.36 6.92 2.93
CA ALA A 89 -2.81 7.82 3.98
C ALA A 89 -3.83 7.12 4.90
N PHE A 90 -3.75 7.43 6.17
CA PHE A 90 -4.53 6.82 7.24
C PHE A 90 -5.11 7.88 8.17
N ARG A 91 -6.36 7.75 8.54
CA ARG A 91 -6.95 8.46 9.66
C ARG A 91 -6.45 7.82 10.96
N LEU A 92 -5.55 8.50 11.67
CA LEU A 92 -4.76 7.88 12.73
C LEU A 92 -5.57 7.55 13.99
N ASP A 93 -6.63 8.30 14.31
CA ASP A 93 -7.51 8.01 15.45
C ASP A 93 -8.15 6.61 15.37
N VAL A 94 -8.57 6.19 14.18
CA VAL A 94 -9.19 4.87 13.97
C VAL A 94 -8.21 3.79 13.51
N CYS A 95 -7.08 4.18 12.91
CA CYS A 95 -6.10 3.24 12.40
C CYS A 95 -5.02 2.84 13.42
N ARG A 96 -4.87 3.57 14.53
CA ARG A 96 -3.88 3.28 15.56
C ARG A 96 -3.90 1.83 16.05
N PRO A 97 -5.08 1.22 16.38
CA PRO A 97 -5.11 -0.19 16.81
C PRO A 97 -4.58 -1.17 15.77
N ILE A 98 -4.78 -0.89 14.46
CA ILE A 98 -4.24 -1.73 13.38
C ILE A 98 -2.71 -1.56 13.27
N LEU A 99 -2.24 -0.33 13.37
CA LEU A 99 -0.80 -0.03 13.37
C LEU A 99 -0.07 -0.72 14.52
N GLU A 100 -0.68 -0.79 15.71
CA GLU A 100 -0.13 -1.46 16.89
C GLU A 100 -0.11 -2.99 16.72
N ARG A 101 -1.12 -3.57 16.05
CA ARG A 101 -1.23 -5.02 15.80
C ARG A 101 -0.34 -5.50 14.65
N ALA A 102 0.05 -4.64 13.71
CA ALA A 102 0.87 -5.01 12.58
C ALA A 102 2.24 -5.54 13.04
N GLN A 103 2.67 -6.69 12.51
CA GLN A 103 3.87 -7.41 12.91
C GLN A 103 4.90 -7.56 11.79
N THR A 104 4.48 -7.37 10.53
CA THR A 104 5.36 -7.55 9.38
C THR A 104 6.32 -6.37 9.25
N GLU A 105 7.62 -6.64 9.23
CA GLU A 105 8.66 -5.62 9.07
C GLU A 105 9.21 -5.53 7.65
N GLY A 106 8.90 -6.50 6.81
CA GLY A 106 9.36 -6.60 5.42
C GLY A 106 8.41 -5.93 4.41
N PHE A 107 8.56 -6.29 3.15
CA PHE A 107 7.72 -5.79 2.05
C PHE A 107 6.23 -6.19 2.15
N GLY A 108 5.89 -7.18 2.97
CA GLY A 108 4.50 -7.56 3.27
C GLY A 108 3.76 -6.58 4.18
N PHE A 109 4.45 -5.61 4.79
CA PHE A 109 3.87 -4.59 5.67
C PHE A 109 2.68 -3.85 5.03
N ASP A 110 2.81 -3.45 3.78
CA ASP A 110 1.76 -2.77 3.02
C ASP A 110 0.47 -3.59 2.93
N VAL A 111 0.64 -4.89 2.61
CA VAL A 111 -0.47 -5.83 2.48
C VAL A 111 -1.11 -6.08 3.85
N GLU A 112 -0.28 -6.23 4.90
CA GLU A 112 -0.79 -6.44 6.26
C GLU A 112 -1.65 -5.29 6.75
N LEU A 113 -1.20 -4.05 6.58
CA LEU A 113 -1.98 -2.87 6.99
C LEU A 113 -3.33 -2.81 6.28
N LEU A 114 -3.34 -3.01 4.95
CA LEU A 114 -4.59 -3.00 4.20
C LEU A 114 -5.49 -4.18 4.58
N TYR A 115 -4.91 -5.36 4.85
CA TYR A 115 -5.66 -6.53 5.30
C TYR A 115 -6.30 -6.31 6.67
N LEU A 116 -5.55 -5.79 7.64
CA LEU A 116 -6.07 -5.48 8.97
C LEU A 116 -7.15 -4.39 8.93
N ALA A 117 -6.96 -3.35 8.11
CA ALA A 117 -7.97 -2.31 7.88
C ALA A 117 -9.26 -2.88 7.27
N TRP A 118 -9.12 -3.76 6.28
CA TRP A 118 -10.24 -4.46 5.65
C TRP A 118 -11.01 -5.35 6.64
N ARG A 119 -10.28 -6.13 7.44
CA ARG A 119 -10.88 -6.98 8.50
C ARG A 119 -11.59 -6.16 9.57
N ALA A 120 -11.07 -5.00 9.91
CA ALA A 120 -11.70 -4.04 10.82
C ALA A 120 -12.89 -3.28 10.20
N LYS A 121 -13.24 -3.57 8.93
CA LYS A 121 -14.32 -2.91 8.17
C LYS A 121 -14.16 -1.41 8.06
N LEU A 122 -12.92 -0.91 8.05
CA LEU A 122 -12.65 0.49 7.78
C LEU A 122 -13.03 0.84 6.34
N ARG A 123 -13.47 2.07 6.14
CA ARG A 123 -13.79 2.59 4.81
C ARG A 123 -12.49 2.87 4.06
N MET A 124 -12.28 2.16 2.97
CA MET A 124 -11.03 2.18 2.23
C MET A 124 -11.27 2.61 0.79
N ARG A 125 -10.33 3.37 0.21
CA ARG A 125 -10.39 3.78 -1.19
C ARG A 125 -9.04 3.63 -1.86
N GLU A 126 -9.02 2.90 -2.97
CA GLU A 126 -7.90 2.81 -3.90
C GLU A 126 -8.03 3.97 -4.90
N ILE A 127 -6.98 4.77 -5.07
CA ILE A 127 -7.01 6.03 -5.84
C ILE A 127 -5.89 6.01 -6.89
N PRO A 128 -6.17 6.31 -8.16
CA PRO A 128 -5.13 6.36 -9.18
C PRO A 128 -4.17 7.53 -8.90
N VAL A 129 -2.87 7.26 -8.95
CA VAL A 129 -1.80 8.23 -8.70
C VAL A 129 -0.80 8.26 -9.83
N HIS A 130 -0.11 9.39 -9.99
CA HIS A 130 1.06 9.46 -10.86
C HIS A 130 2.17 8.57 -10.31
N TRP A 131 2.85 7.88 -11.21
CA TRP A 131 3.95 7.02 -10.81
C TRP A 131 5.05 7.00 -11.88
N ASN A 132 6.29 7.12 -11.44
CA ASN A 132 7.47 7.08 -12.28
C ASN A 132 8.42 6.00 -11.78
N HIS A 133 8.89 5.17 -12.71
CA HIS A 133 9.95 4.23 -12.40
C HIS A 133 11.30 4.96 -12.34
N PHE A 134 12.02 4.76 -11.24
CA PHE A 134 13.41 5.19 -11.10
C PHE A 134 14.34 3.98 -11.15
N ASP A 135 15.37 4.05 -11.99
CA ASP A 135 16.42 3.05 -12.05
C ASP A 135 17.27 3.12 -10.78
N GLY A 136 17.55 1.98 -10.17
CA GLY A 136 18.35 1.89 -8.93
C GLY A 136 17.67 1.15 -7.78
N SER A 137 16.45 0.66 -7.96
CA SER A 137 15.80 -0.21 -6.98
C SER A 137 16.61 -1.49 -6.77
N LYS A 138 17.15 -1.66 -5.56
CA LYS A 138 17.90 -2.87 -5.12
C LYS A 138 16.99 -4.05 -4.80
N VAL A 139 15.67 -3.95 -5.04
CA VAL A 139 14.69 -4.99 -4.74
C VAL A 139 14.85 -6.15 -5.70
N SER A 140 15.22 -7.32 -5.17
CA SER A 140 15.28 -8.57 -5.93
C SER A 140 13.87 -9.15 -6.05
N PHE A 141 13.23 -8.88 -7.20
CA PHE A 141 11.84 -9.26 -7.46
C PHE A 141 11.49 -10.70 -7.04
N PHE A 142 12.35 -11.67 -7.34
CA PHE A 142 12.06 -13.09 -7.08
C PHE A 142 12.18 -13.49 -5.60
N ARG A 143 13.26 -13.10 -4.93
CA ARG A 143 13.49 -13.45 -3.51
C ARG A 143 12.49 -12.76 -2.60
N ASP A 144 12.24 -11.48 -2.88
CA ASP A 144 11.35 -10.65 -2.07
C ASP A 144 9.89 -11.08 -2.25
N SER A 145 9.46 -11.45 -3.47
CA SER A 145 8.12 -11.97 -3.73
C SER A 145 7.84 -13.31 -3.01
N LEU A 146 8.79 -14.23 -2.97
CA LEU A 146 8.64 -15.51 -2.25
C LEU A 146 8.52 -15.29 -0.74
N ARG A 147 9.35 -14.40 -0.18
CA ARG A 147 9.28 -14.05 1.23
C ARG A 147 7.96 -13.40 1.58
N MET A 148 7.53 -12.42 0.78
CA MET A 148 6.23 -11.74 0.92
C MET A 148 5.06 -12.71 0.81
N PHE A 149 5.14 -13.70 -0.10
CA PHE A 149 4.09 -14.73 -0.19
C PHE A 149 3.95 -15.50 1.12
N GLY A 150 5.06 -15.92 1.73
CA GLY A 150 5.04 -16.56 3.05
C GLY A 150 4.42 -15.67 4.13
N GLU A 151 4.77 -14.37 4.15
CA GLU A 151 4.22 -13.39 5.07
C GLU A 151 2.71 -13.20 4.86
N VAL A 152 2.25 -13.09 3.60
CA VAL A 152 0.82 -12.93 3.26
C VAL A 152 -0.01 -14.16 3.63
N VAL A 153 0.50 -15.37 3.39
CA VAL A 153 -0.19 -16.61 3.81
C VAL A 153 -0.30 -16.68 5.33
N ALA A 154 0.76 -16.28 6.05
CA ALA A 154 0.75 -16.25 7.50
C ALA A 154 -0.26 -15.21 8.08
N LEU A 155 -0.61 -14.14 7.35
CA LEU A 155 -1.61 -13.18 7.78
C LEU A 155 -2.98 -13.82 7.97
N ARG A 156 -3.34 -14.76 7.10
CA ARG A 156 -4.64 -15.44 7.16
C ARG A 156 -4.80 -16.34 8.39
N SER A 157 -3.69 -16.87 8.91
CA SER A 157 -3.70 -17.70 10.12
C SER A 157 -3.67 -16.88 11.42
N ARG A 158 -3.36 -15.58 11.33
CA ARG A 158 -3.24 -14.67 12.48
C ARG A 158 -4.49 -13.77 12.69
N GLY A 159 -5.42 -13.77 11.76
CA GLY A 159 -6.67 -12.99 11.77
C GLY A 159 -7.90 -13.85 11.89
#